data_1bde8596bcaadc1027037e99ce7e8d1f
#
_entry.id   1bde8596bcaadc1027037e99ce7e8d1f
#
_cell.length_a   1.000
_cell.length_b   1.000
_cell.length_c   1.000
_cell.angle_alpha   90.00
_cell.angle_beta   90.00
_cell.angle_gamma   90.00
#
_symmetry.space_group_name_H-M   'P 1'
#
loop_
_entity.id
_entity.type
_entity.pdbx_description
1 polymer ?
#
loop_
_entity_poly.entity_id
_entity_poly.type
_entity_poly.pdbx_seq_one_letter_code
_entity_poly.pdbx_strand_id
1 'polypeptide(L)'
;LLTVFLNSLIQKANTNNYFHHQAIKKAPMKNLRITEIKAFVPAKDFNISKQFYQDIGFTMASDGDGIAYFHLGHVSFLLQDFCAESFADNFMMHILVEDVDAWWQHIQASGVLEKYDVKMTEIEKQAWKMRDFCLIDPSGVLWRIGQNID
;
A
#
# COMPACT_ATOMS: atom_id res chain seq x y z
N LEU A 1 -23.99 -36.43 6.74
CA LEU A 1 -24.31 -35.95 5.37
C LEU A 1 -23.06 -35.45 4.64
N LEU A 2 -22.12 -34.74 5.30
CA LEU A 2 -20.89 -34.21 4.67
C LEU A 2 -19.89 -35.28 4.26
N THR A 3 -19.81 -36.39 5.04
CA THR A 3 -18.84 -37.47 4.79
C THR A 3 -19.20 -38.31 3.55
N VAL A 4 -20.48 -38.42 3.22
CA VAL A 4 -20.96 -39.16 2.04
C VAL A 4 -20.68 -38.40 0.75
N PHE A 5 -20.68 -37.04 0.79
CA PHE A 5 -20.38 -36.21 -0.35
C PHE A 5 -18.89 -36.20 -0.71
N LEU A 6 -17.98 -36.23 0.30
CA LEU A 6 -16.54 -36.27 0.06
C LEU A 6 -16.09 -37.62 -0.58
N ASN A 7 -16.68 -38.74 -0.15
CA ASN A 7 -16.32 -40.06 -0.70
C ASN A 7 -16.80 -40.22 -2.15
N SER A 8 -17.90 -39.60 -2.54
CA SER A 8 -18.38 -39.62 -3.93
C SER A 8 -17.46 -38.81 -4.90
N LEU A 9 -16.83 -37.77 -4.43
CA LEU A 9 -15.87 -36.99 -5.22
C LEU A 9 -14.52 -37.68 -5.39
N ILE A 10 -14.08 -38.45 -4.40
CA ILE A 10 -12.80 -39.18 -4.45
C ILE A 10 -12.91 -40.40 -5.36
N GLN A 11 -14.07 -41.10 -5.41
CA GLN A 11 -14.25 -42.26 -6.30
C GLN A 11 -14.40 -41.86 -7.78
N LYS A 12 -14.88 -40.66 -8.11
CA LYS A 12 -14.93 -40.19 -9.51
C LYS A 12 -13.58 -39.77 -10.08
N ALA A 13 -12.58 -39.51 -9.23
CA ALA A 13 -11.22 -39.13 -9.67
C ALA A 13 -10.36 -40.35 -10.09
N ASN A 14 -10.76 -41.60 -9.76
CA ASN A 14 -9.93 -42.79 -9.96
C ASN A 14 -10.29 -43.63 -11.20
N THR A 15 -11.23 -43.27 -12.05
CA THR A 15 -11.67 -44.07 -13.19
C THR A 15 -11.38 -43.53 -14.58
N ASN A 16 -10.53 -42.48 -14.72
CA ASN A 16 -10.11 -41.99 -16.04
C ASN A 16 -8.59 -41.88 -16.19
N ASN A 17 -7.92 -43.06 -16.17
CA ASN A 17 -6.50 -43.14 -16.51
C ASN A 17 -6.34 -43.68 -17.94
N TYR A 18 -6.69 -42.86 -18.95
CA TYR A 18 -6.22 -43.01 -20.31
C TYR A 18 -5.63 -41.68 -20.74
N PHE A 19 -4.39 -41.44 -20.34
CA PHE A 19 -3.63 -40.32 -20.85
C PHE A 19 -3.22 -40.57 -22.30
N HIS A 20 -4.00 -40.09 -23.23
CA HIS A 20 -3.48 -39.77 -24.54
C HIS A 20 -2.43 -38.66 -24.35
N HIS A 21 -1.17 -38.94 -24.66
CA HIS A 21 -0.10 -37.96 -24.82
C HIS A 21 -0.42 -37.07 -26.02
N GLN A 22 -1.39 -36.19 -25.91
CA GLN A 22 -1.45 -35.02 -26.77
C GLN A 22 -0.41 -34.00 -26.23
N ALA A 23 0.60 -33.74 -27.07
CA ALA A 23 1.53 -32.62 -26.80
C ALA A 23 0.70 -31.36 -26.60
N ILE A 24 0.59 -30.90 -25.36
CA ILE A 24 -0.05 -29.64 -25.00
C ILE A 24 0.77 -28.57 -25.73
N LYS A 25 0.27 -28.06 -26.88
CA LYS A 25 0.83 -26.86 -27.50
C LYS A 25 0.77 -25.77 -26.46
N LYS A 26 1.92 -25.45 -25.86
CA LYS A 26 2.06 -24.36 -24.86
C LYS A 26 1.58 -23.10 -25.54
N ALA A 27 0.41 -22.60 -25.14
CA ALA A 27 -0.12 -21.32 -25.64
C ALA A 27 0.97 -20.24 -25.47
N PRO A 28 1.11 -19.30 -26.40
CA PRO A 28 2.11 -18.25 -26.28
C PRO A 28 1.94 -17.58 -24.92
N MET A 29 3.04 -17.52 -24.13
CA MET A 29 3.01 -16.90 -22.80
C MET A 29 2.59 -15.45 -22.96
N LYS A 30 1.42 -15.10 -22.43
CA LYS A 30 0.99 -13.70 -22.35
C LYS A 30 2.02 -12.93 -21.52
N ASN A 31 2.29 -11.70 -21.89
CA ASN A 31 3.09 -10.82 -21.07
C ASN A 31 2.28 -10.42 -19.81
N LEU A 32 2.55 -11.09 -18.71
CA LEU A 32 1.93 -10.82 -17.38
C LEU A 32 2.86 -9.98 -16.49
N ARG A 33 3.80 -9.26 -17.09
CA ARG A 33 4.75 -8.41 -16.34
C ARG A 33 3.98 -7.25 -15.70
N ILE A 34 4.02 -7.20 -14.37
CA ILE A 34 3.54 -6.06 -13.59
C ILE A 34 4.64 -5.00 -13.61
N THR A 35 4.30 -3.78 -13.95
CA THR A 35 5.22 -2.64 -13.93
C THR A 35 5.13 -1.87 -12.63
N GLU A 36 3.92 -1.79 -12.03
CA GLU A 36 3.71 -1.06 -10.80
C GLU A 36 2.38 -1.47 -10.13
N ILE A 37 2.32 -1.36 -8.81
CA ILE A 37 1.08 -1.42 -8.03
C ILE A 37 0.98 -0.12 -7.23
N LYS A 38 -0.15 0.58 -7.30
CA LYS A 38 -0.43 1.82 -6.57
C LYS A 38 -1.66 1.67 -5.70
N ALA A 39 -1.62 2.33 -4.54
CA ALA A 39 -2.82 2.58 -3.74
C ALA A 39 -3.44 3.92 -4.14
N PHE A 40 -4.77 4.03 -4.01
CA PHE A 40 -5.50 5.28 -4.06
C PHE A 40 -5.70 5.78 -2.62
N VAL A 41 -4.91 6.76 -2.22
CA VAL A 41 -4.98 7.37 -0.90
C VAL A 41 -6.13 8.37 -0.89
N PRO A 42 -7.09 8.27 0.03
CA PRO A 42 -8.24 9.16 0.07
C PRO A 42 -7.87 10.55 0.60
N ALA A 43 -8.50 11.60 0.09
CA ALA A 43 -8.37 12.95 0.58
C ALA A 43 -9.73 13.54 0.99
N LYS A 44 -9.85 14.03 2.24
CA LYS A 44 -11.00 14.81 2.73
C LYS A 44 -11.00 16.20 2.10
N ASP A 45 -9.83 16.82 2.05
CA ASP A 45 -9.55 18.03 1.30
C ASP A 45 -8.38 17.75 0.36
N PHE A 46 -8.69 17.68 -0.93
CA PHE A 46 -7.73 17.32 -1.94
C PHE A 46 -6.57 18.31 -2.07
N ASN A 47 -6.86 19.63 -1.94
CA ASN A 47 -5.85 20.66 -2.06
C ASN A 47 -4.92 20.69 -0.84
N ILE A 48 -5.47 20.56 0.36
CA ILE A 48 -4.69 20.44 1.61
C ILE A 48 -3.81 19.19 1.54
N SER A 49 -4.35 18.05 1.14
CA SER A 49 -3.59 16.81 1.05
C SER A 49 -2.48 16.88 -0.01
N LYS A 50 -2.73 17.51 -1.18
CA LYS A 50 -1.70 17.74 -2.19
C LYS A 50 -0.54 18.55 -1.64
N GLN A 51 -0.82 19.64 -0.92
CA GLN A 51 0.22 20.47 -0.33
C GLN A 51 0.99 19.73 0.76
N PHE A 52 0.29 19.00 1.63
CA PHE A 52 0.89 18.19 2.69
C PHE A 52 1.92 17.21 2.14
N TYR A 53 1.58 16.42 1.10
CA TYR A 53 2.51 15.44 0.55
C TYR A 53 3.72 16.08 -0.13
N GLN A 54 3.56 17.27 -0.73
CA GLN A 54 4.71 18.02 -1.25
C GLN A 54 5.62 18.52 -0.13
N ASP A 55 5.04 19.02 0.96
CA ASP A 55 5.79 19.56 2.11
C ASP A 55 6.61 18.48 2.83
N ILE A 56 6.15 17.22 2.82
CA ILE A 56 6.92 16.08 3.35
C ILE A 56 7.89 15.47 2.33
N GLY A 57 8.01 16.04 1.14
CA GLY A 57 9.06 15.72 0.18
C GLY A 57 8.63 14.90 -1.03
N PHE A 58 7.36 14.52 -1.18
CA PHE A 58 6.90 13.88 -2.41
C PHE A 58 6.77 14.86 -3.57
N THR A 59 7.08 14.41 -4.76
CA THR A 59 6.87 15.16 -5.99
C THR A 59 5.49 14.83 -6.58
N MET A 60 4.67 15.85 -6.82
CA MET A 60 3.44 15.73 -7.58
C MET A 60 3.76 15.80 -9.08
N ALA A 61 3.63 14.69 -9.80
CA ALA A 61 3.96 14.61 -11.22
C ALA A 61 2.76 14.91 -12.14
N SER A 62 1.53 14.69 -11.66
CA SER A 62 0.31 15.06 -12.38
C SER A 62 -0.84 15.32 -11.41
N ASP A 63 -1.80 16.13 -11.85
CA ASP A 63 -3.03 16.46 -11.16
C ASP A 63 -4.13 16.66 -12.22
N GLY A 64 -5.17 15.84 -12.20
CA GLY A 64 -6.28 15.93 -13.14
C GLY A 64 -7.41 14.96 -12.78
N ASP A 65 -8.64 15.37 -13.08
CA ASP A 65 -9.85 14.56 -12.90
C ASP A 65 -10.02 13.97 -11.46
N GLY A 66 -9.58 14.74 -10.45
CA GLY A 66 -9.67 14.31 -9.05
C GLY A 66 -8.62 13.27 -8.65
N ILE A 67 -7.59 13.05 -9.45
CA ILE A 67 -6.47 12.16 -9.15
C ILE A 67 -5.15 12.92 -9.29
N ALA A 68 -4.30 12.87 -8.25
CA ALA A 68 -2.94 13.36 -8.32
C ALA A 68 -1.94 12.21 -8.16
N TYR A 69 -0.91 12.20 -8.99
CA TYR A 69 0.16 11.21 -8.95
C TYR A 69 1.34 11.75 -8.15
N PHE A 70 1.69 11.04 -7.09
CA PHE A 70 2.82 11.36 -6.22
C PHE A 70 3.90 10.29 -6.30
N HIS A 71 5.18 10.74 -6.30
CA HIS A 71 6.31 9.83 -6.23
C HIS A 71 7.45 10.41 -5.38
N LEU A 72 8.28 9.51 -4.87
CA LEU A 72 9.57 9.81 -4.25
C LEU A 72 10.56 8.70 -4.64
N GLY A 73 11.59 9.04 -5.42
CA GLY A 73 12.45 8.04 -6.03
C GLY A 73 11.65 7.08 -6.92
N HIS A 74 11.65 5.79 -6.58
CA HIS A 74 11.02 4.72 -7.35
C HIS A 74 9.65 4.29 -6.78
N VAL A 75 9.20 4.90 -5.69
CA VAL A 75 7.92 4.58 -5.06
C VAL A 75 6.89 5.64 -5.37
N SER A 76 5.63 5.25 -5.43
CA SER A 76 4.54 6.16 -5.81
C SER A 76 3.20 5.71 -5.26
N PHE A 77 2.27 6.66 -5.22
CA PHE A 77 0.86 6.44 -4.93
C PHE A 77 -0.01 7.42 -5.71
N LEU A 78 -1.29 7.18 -5.70
CA LEU A 78 -2.30 8.09 -6.25
C LEU A 78 -3.07 8.71 -5.09
N LEU A 79 -3.20 10.03 -5.08
CA LEU A 79 -4.11 10.73 -4.19
C LEU A 79 -5.43 10.92 -4.92
N GLN A 80 -6.56 10.61 -4.30
CA GLN A 80 -7.88 10.78 -4.90
C GLN A 80 -8.73 11.79 -4.15
N ASP A 81 -9.44 12.63 -4.91
CA ASP A 81 -10.45 13.58 -4.39
C ASP A 81 -11.74 12.83 -4.02
N PHE A 82 -11.61 11.88 -3.11
CA PHE A 82 -12.70 11.09 -2.59
C PHE A 82 -12.32 10.50 -1.23
N CYS A 83 -13.19 10.68 -0.25
CA CYS A 83 -12.99 10.13 1.09
C CYS A 83 -14.32 9.60 1.63
N ALA A 84 -14.45 8.28 1.72
CA ALA A 84 -15.50 7.65 2.50
C ALA A 84 -14.93 7.39 3.92
N GLU A 85 -15.45 8.08 4.94
CA GLU A 85 -14.92 8.02 6.31
C GLU A 85 -14.79 6.60 6.83
N SER A 86 -15.79 5.74 6.58
CA SER A 86 -15.79 4.33 7.00
C SER A 86 -14.63 3.50 6.41
N PHE A 87 -14.03 3.93 5.31
CA PHE A 87 -12.86 3.28 4.71
C PHE A 87 -11.57 3.98 5.08
N ALA A 88 -11.59 5.32 5.25
CA ALA A 88 -10.40 6.10 5.58
C ALA A 88 -9.88 5.80 6.98
N ASP A 89 -10.77 5.55 7.95
CA ASP A 89 -10.41 5.25 9.33
C ASP A 89 -9.58 3.97 9.51
N ASN A 90 -9.56 3.08 8.52
CA ASN A 90 -8.75 1.86 8.53
C ASN A 90 -7.77 1.79 7.36
N PHE A 91 -7.54 2.90 6.66
CA PHE A 91 -6.58 2.94 5.58
C PHE A 91 -5.18 3.20 6.12
N MET A 92 -4.26 2.29 5.83
CA MET A 92 -2.86 2.38 6.28
C MET A 92 -1.92 2.26 5.09
N MET A 93 -0.92 3.12 5.06
CA MET A 93 0.22 3.04 4.16
C MET A 93 1.48 2.68 4.95
N HIS A 94 2.36 1.89 4.35
CA HIS A 94 3.65 1.57 4.93
C HIS A 94 4.77 2.00 4.00
N ILE A 95 5.72 2.79 4.53
CA ILE A 95 6.96 3.16 3.85
C ILE A 95 8.11 2.44 4.56
N LEU A 96 8.81 1.58 3.83
CA LEU A 96 10.06 0.99 4.30
C LEU A 96 11.21 1.90 3.89
N VAL A 97 11.99 2.34 4.87
CA VAL A 97 13.09 3.29 4.70
C VAL A 97 14.41 2.69 5.18
N GLU A 98 15.52 3.23 4.69
CA GLU A 98 16.87 2.83 5.12
C GLU A 98 17.26 3.47 6.46
N ASP A 99 16.75 4.67 6.76
CA ASP A 99 17.06 5.44 7.97
C ASP A 99 15.78 6.07 8.52
N VAL A 100 15.20 5.45 9.54
CA VAL A 100 13.97 5.91 10.18
C VAL A 100 14.21 7.17 11.04
N ASP A 101 15.40 7.34 11.61
CA ASP A 101 15.74 8.52 12.41
C ASP A 101 15.82 9.76 11.52
N ALA A 102 16.44 9.64 10.34
CA ALA A 102 16.51 10.73 9.36
C ALA A 102 15.11 11.13 8.87
N TRP A 103 14.22 10.17 8.62
CA TRP A 103 12.84 10.45 8.23
C TRP A 103 12.05 11.14 9.33
N TRP A 104 12.18 10.70 10.56
CA TRP A 104 11.50 11.31 11.71
C TRP A 104 11.94 12.78 11.90
N GLN A 105 13.25 13.04 11.86
CA GLN A 105 13.81 14.39 11.93
C GLN A 105 13.36 15.26 10.76
N HIS A 106 13.32 14.71 9.54
CA HIS A 106 12.85 15.41 8.36
C HIS A 106 11.39 15.86 8.49
N ILE A 107 10.49 14.98 8.93
CA ILE A 107 9.07 15.34 9.17
C ILE A 107 8.96 16.43 10.24
N GLN A 108 9.69 16.31 11.34
CA GLN A 108 9.70 17.36 12.37
C GLN A 108 10.20 18.72 11.83
N ALA A 109 11.29 18.71 11.10
CA ALA A 109 11.88 19.93 10.55
C ALA A 109 11.03 20.58 9.44
N SER A 110 10.17 19.82 8.78
CA SER A 110 9.29 20.33 7.70
C SER A 110 8.19 21.28 8.20
N GLY A 111 7.88 21.26 9.51
CA GLY A 111 6.81 22.07 10.10
C GLY A 111 5.39 21.61 9.77
N VAL A 112 5.22 20.44 9.15
CA VAL A 112 3.90 19.94 8.74
C VAL A 112 3.00 19.60 9.93
N LEU A 113 3.59 19.24 11.08
CA LEU A 113 2.82 18.88 12.28
C LEU A 113 1.96 20.06 12.75
N GLU A 114 2.53 21.25 12.85
CA GLU A 114 1.83 22.46 13.24
C GLU A 114 0.97 23.02 12.10
N LYS A 115 1.52 23.02 10.86
CA LYS A 115 0.84 23.59 9.68
C LYS A 115 -0.49 22.93 9.39
N TYR A 116 -0.59 21.60 9.57
CA TYR A 116 -1.77 20.80 9.23
C TYR A 116 -2.49 20.23 10.45
N ASP A 117 -2.04 20.55 11.68
CA ASP A 117 -2.55 19.99 12.93
C ASP A 117 -2.60 18.45 12.91
N VAL A 118 -1.53 17.84 12.39
CA VAL A 118 -1.41 16.38 12.28
C VAL A 118 -0.52 15.82 13.38
N LYS A 119 -0.62 14.51 13.62
CA LYS A 119 0.07 13.83 14.72
C LYS A 119 1.12 12.86 14.20
N MET A 120 2.24 12.82 14.91
CA MET A 120 3.32 11.86 14.71
C MET A 120 3.69 11.21 16.04
N THR A 121 4.00 9.91 16.02
CA THR A 121 4.49 9.22 17.22
C THR A 121 6.01 9.28 17.33
N GLU A 122 6.53 8.92 18.50
CA GLU A 122 7.95 8.62 18.66
C GLU A 122 8.32 7.33 17.92
N ILE A 123 9.62 7.15 17.63
CA ILE A 123 10.13 5.92 17.03
C ILE A 123 10.12 4.82 18.09
N GLU A 124 9.51 3.68 17.78
CA GLU A 124 9.44 2.53 18.66
C GLU A 124 10.05 1.29 18.01
N LYS A 125 10.63 0.42 18.84
CA LYS A 125 11.09 -0.91 18.41
C LYS A 125 9.92 -1.89 18.49
N GLN A 126 9.63 -2.54 17.39
CA GLN A 126 8.53 -3.47 17.24
C GLN A 126 8.99 -4.94 17.40
N ALA A 127 8.07 -5.80 17.85
CA ALA A 127 8.33 -7.22 18.04
C ALA A 127 8.68 -7.95 16.72
N TRP A 128 8.28 -7.41 15.58
CA TRP A 128 8.55 -7.95 14.23
C TRP A 128 9.85 -7.44 13.61
N LYS A 129 10.83 -7.09 14.44
CA LYS A 129 12.16 -6.63 14.03
C LYS A 129 12.15 -5.40 13.12
N MET A 130 11.43 -4.39 13.52
CA MET A 130 11.37 -3.09 12.87
C MET A 130 11.46 -1.98 13.92
N ARG A 131 12.04 -0.85 13.55
CA ARG A 131 11.84 0.44 14.24
C ARG A 131 10.94 1.27 13.37
N ASP A 132 9.87 1.79 13.90
CA ASP A 132 8.92 2.59 13.14
C ASP A 132 8.28 3.71 13.96
N PHE A 133 7.69 4.65 13.26
CA PHE A 133 6.78 5.64 13.79
C PHE A 133 5.56 5.79 12.90
N CYS A 134 4.51 6.38 13.41
CA CYS A 134 3.28 6.67 12.68
C CYS A 134 3.11 8.17 12.48
N LEU A 135 2.66 8.55 11.28
CA LEU A 135 2.22 9.89 10.91
C LEU A 135 0.78 9.78 10.42
N ILE A 136 -0.11 10.60 10.94
CA ILE A 136 -1.49 10.68 10.47
C ILE A 136 -1.59 11.88 9.55
N ASP A 137 -2.05 11.68 8.31
CA ASP A 137 -2.20 12.76 7.34
C ASP A 137 -3.45 13.62 7.62
N PRO A 138 -3.65 14.75 6.91
CA PRO A 138 -4.81 15.62 7.12
C PRO A 138 -6.17 14.95 6.88
N SER A 139 -6.20 13.82 6.22
CA SER A 139 -7.42 13.04 5.93
C SER A 139 -7.68 11.92 6.92
N GLY A 140 -6.74 11.67 7.86
CA GLY A 140 -6.82 10.60 8.84
C GLY A 140 -6.16 9.30 8.39
N VAL A 141 -5.49 9.26 7.24
CA VAL A 141 -4.74 8.10 6.77
C VAL A 141 -3.49 7.91 7.62
N LEU A 142 -3.30 6.69 8.11
CA LEU A 142 -2.14 6.34 8.90
C LEU A 142 -0.97 5.91 8.00
N TRP A 143 0.13 6.64 8.08
CA TRP A 143 1.39 6.31 7.45
C TRP A 143 2.35 5.73 8.48
N ARG A 144 2.71 4.47 8.33
CA ARG A 144 3.74 3.83 9.12
C ARG A 144 5.06 3.89 8.37
N ILE A 145 6.05 4.57 8.94
CA ILE A 145 7.38 4.74 8.35
C ILE A 145 8.34 3.91 9.19
N GLY A 146 8.99 2.93 8.58
CA GLY A 146 9.75 1.93 9.32
C GLY A 146 11.03 1.48 8.64
N GLN A 147 11.97 1.01 9.45
CA GLN A 147 13.25 0.45 9.09
C GLN A 147 13.38 -0.95 9.68
N ASN A 148 13.77 -1.93 8.87
CA ASN A 148 14.11 -3.26 9.37
C ASN A 148 15.37 -3.19 10.24
N ILE A 149 15.37 -3.97 11.33
CA ILE A 149 16.51 -4.17 12.20
C ILE A 149 16.81 -5.67 12.31
N ASP A 150 18.09 -6.02 12.41
CA ASP A 150 18.58 -7.40 12.56
C ASP A 150 18.21 -8.03 13.92
#